data_89d9b57ee2c6ddcb16768867a65deca0
#
_entry.id   89d9b57ee2c6ddcb16768867a65deca0
#
_cell.length_a   1.000
_cell.length_b   1.000
_cell.length_c   1.000
_cell.angle_alpha   90.00
_cell.angle_beta   90.00
_cell.angle_gamma   90.00
#
_symmetry.space_group_name_H-M   'P 1'
#
loop_
_entity.id
_entity.type
_entity.pdbx_description
1 polymer ?
#
loop_
_entity_poly.entity_id
_entity_poly.type
_entity_poly.pdbx_seq_one_letter_code
_entity_poly.pdbx_strand_id
1 'polypeptide(L)'
;MQILMGLIGMVALLAIAVLLSNNRKAINLRTVLGAWIIQVGIGALILYVPAGRAALLAMSNGVASVIAYGNEGISFIFGGLVSDKMFEVFGGGGFVFALRVLPVIVFFSSLIAVLYYLGIMQLVIRILGGALRAVLKTSRTESLLATANIFVGQTEAPLVVRPYIATMTRSELFAVMCGGLASVAGSVLAGYAQMGVPLEYLIAASFMAAPGGLLFAKIIVPETEKPDDNPAHDSQSADADKPANVLDAAASGAASGMQLALNVGAMLLAFIALIALLNGILSGVGGWFNHPELSLQMILGWIFSPLAWVIGVPWHEATVAGSFIGQKLIINEFVAYMNFGEYLKADAEVAAAGLQVISDHTKAIISFALCGFANLSSIAILIGGLGGMAPNRRQDIAQLGLRAVAAGTLSNLMSATIAGVFLAL
;
A
#
# COMPACT_ATOMS: atom_id res chain seq x y z
N MET A 1 -23.62 -3.95 15.39
CA MET A 1 -23.92 -3.15 14.17
C MET A 1 -22.69 -3.08 13.23
N GLN A 2 -21.50 -2.83 13.74
CA GLN A 2 -20.25 -2.73 12.96
C GLN A 2 -19.94 -4.00 12.14
N ILE A 3 -20.08 -5.20 12.72
CA ILE A 3 -19.88 -6.49 12.02
C ILE A 3 -20.83 -6.63 10.83
N LEU A 4 -22.12 -6.33 11.01
CA LEU A 4 -23.10 -6.42 9.93
C LEU A 4 -22.77 -5.44 8.80
N MET A 5 -22.40 -4.21 9.14
CA MET A 5 -21.95 -3.22 8.14
C MET A 5 -20.71 -3.69 7.39
N GLY A 6 -19.72 -4.26 8.10
CA GLY A 6 -18.55 -4.83 7.44
C GLY A 6 -18.90 -5.98 6.48
N LEU A 7 -19.81 -6.89 6.86
CA LEU A 7 -20.28 -7.94 5.94
C LEU A 7 -20.97 -7.38 4.70
N ILE A 8 -21.83 -6.38 4.87
CA ILE A 8 -22.48 -5.65 3.76
C ILE A 8 -21.39 -4.97 2.91
N GLY A 9 -20.38 -4.37 3.55
CA GLY A 9 -19.24 -3.73 2.89
C GLY A 9 -18.46 -4.67 2.00
N MET A 10 -18.14 -5.87 2.47
CA MET A 10 -17.46 -6.88 1.65
C MET A 10 -18.27 -7.22 0.39
N VAL A 11 -19.58 -7.43 0.53
CA VAL A 11 -20.48 -7.71 -0.61
C VAL A 11 -20.54 -6.51 -1.55
N ALA A 12 -20.64 -5.29 -1.02
CA ALA A 12 -20.70 -4.07 -1.82
C ALA A 12 -19.41 -3.87 -2.64
N LEU A 13 -18.22 -4.08 -2.03
CA LEU A 13 -16.94 -3.97 -2.73
C LEU A 13 -16.81 -5.01 -3.85
N LEU A 14 -17.24 -6.25 -3.62
CA LEU A 14 -17.30 -7.29 -4.66
C LEU A 14 -18.28 -6.92 -5.77
N ALA A 15 -19.46 -6.37 -5.43
CA ALA A 15 -20.45 -5.91 -6.41
C ALA A 15 -19.90 -4.78 -7.28
N ILE A 16 -19.19 -3.80 -6.68
CA ILE A 16 -18.51 -2.73 -7.41
C ILE A 16 -17.49 -3.32 -8.40
N ALA A 17 -16.69 -4.28 -7.97
CA ALA A 17 -15.72 -4.95 -8.84
C ALA A 17 -16.39 -5.66 -10.02
N VAL A 18 -17.50 -6.37 -9.79
CA VAL A 18 -18.30 -7.02 -10.85
C VAL A 18 -18.91 -6.02 -11.82
N LEU A 19 -19.33 -4.83 -11.33
CA LEU A 19 -19.80 -3.74 -12.18
C LEU A 19 -18.68 -3.21 -13.09
N LEU A 20 -17.47 -3.10 -12.59
CA LEU A 20 -16.26 -2.66 -13.33
C LEU A 20 -15.69 -3.74 -14.27
N SER A 21 -16.17 -4.98 -14.16
CA SER A 21 -15.68 -6.10 -14.96
C SER A 21 -15.91 -5.91 -16.45
N ASN A 22 -14.89 -6.15 -17.25
CA ASN A 22 -14.97 -6.11 -18.70
C ASN A 22 -15.63 -7.38 -19.31
N ASN A 23 -15.63 -8.51 -18.56
CA ASN A 23 -16.28 -9.76 -18.99
C ASN A 23 -16.77 -10.59 -17.78
N ARG A 24 -17.98 -10.25 -17.30
CA ARG A 24 -18.58 -10.90 -16.13
C ARG A 24 -18.77 -12.41 -16.28
N LYS A 25 -18.95 -12.92 -17.50
CA LYS A 25 -19.16 -14.35 -17.75
C LYS A 25 -17.90 -15.17 -17.66
N ALA A 26 -16.74 -14.53 -17.82
CA ALA A 26 -15.44 -15.18 -17.74
C ALA A 26 -14.85 -15.19 -16.29
N ILE A 27 -15.55 -14.62 -15.32
CA ILE A 27 -15.10 -14.60 -13.92
C ILE A 27 -15.01 -16.05 -13.41
N ASN A 28 -13.79 -16.46 -13.02
CA ASN A 28 -13.54 -17.75 -12.43
C ASN A 28 -13.86 -17.74 -10.94
N LEU A 29 -15.03 -18.28 -10.56
CA LEU A 29 -15.49 -18.31 -9.19
C LEU A 29 -14.53 -19.01 -8.23
N ARG A 30 -13.81 -20.06 -8.69
CA ARG A 30 -12.82 -20.76 -7.85
C ARG A 30 -11.69 -19.83 -7.46
N THR A 31 -11.11 -19.10 -8.40
CA THR A 31 -10.00 -18.17 -8.16
C THR A 31 -10.48 -17.02 -7.27
N VAL A 32 -11.64 -16.44 -7.57
CA VAL A 32 -12.22 -15.31 -6.84
C VAL A 32 -12.58 -15.68 -5.41
N LEU A 33 -13.35 -16.76 -5.20
CA LEU A 33 -13.72 -17.23 -3.86
C LEU A 33 -12.48 -17.70 -3.09
N GLY A 34 -11.55 -18.41 -3.74
CA GLY A 34 -10.30 -18.83 -3.13
C GLY A 34 -9.48 -17.64 -2.62
N ALA A 35 -9.31 -16.60 -3.44
CA ALA A 35 -8.58 -15.41 -3.07
C ALA A 35 -9.27 -14.64 -1.93
N TRP A 36 -10.60 -14.52 -1.97
CA TRP A 36 -11.37 -13.91 -0.90
C TRP A 36 -11.26 -14.70 0.41
N ILE A 37 -11.41 -16.03 0.36
CA ILE A 37 -11.26 -16.90 1.54
C ILE A 37 -9.86 -16.79 2.15
N ILE A 38 -8.80 -16.74 1.31
CA ILE A 38 -7.42 -16.56 1.80
C ILE A 38 -7.29 -15.19 2.46
N GLN A 39 -7.80 -14.12 1.85
CA GLN A 39 -7.73 -12.77 2.41
C GLN A 39 -8.45 -12.67 3.75
N VAL A 40 -9.68 -13.20 3.85
CA VAL A 40 -10.45 -13.27 5.10
C VAL A 40 -9.75 -14.19 6.11
N GLY A 41 -9.23 -15.34 5.68
CA GLY A 41 -8.52 -16.29 6.52
C GLY A 41 -7.24 -15.72 7.12
N ILE A 42 -6.45 -14.96 6.34
CA ILE A 42 -5.28 -14.23 6.84
C ILE A 42 -5.75 -13.20 7.88
N GLY A 43 -6.76 -12.39 7.57
CA GLY A 43 -7.31 -11.41 8.51
C GLY A 43 -7.79 -12.07 9.81
N ALA A 44 -8.55 -13.17 9.73
CA ALA A 44 -8.99 -13.93 10.89
C ALA A 44 -7.80 -14.48 11.71
N LEU A 45 -6.83 -15.09 11.04
CA LEU A 45 -5.67 -15.69 11.70
C LEU A 45 -4.87 -14.65 12.49
N ILE A 46 -4.54 -13.53 11.85
CA ILE A 46 -3.59 -12.56 12.42
C ILE A 46 -4.25 -11.49 13.31
N LEU A 47 -5.56 -11.25 13.18
CA LEU A 47 -6.27 -10.23 13.98
C LEU A 47 -7.15 -10.82 15.08
N TYR A 48 -7.69 -12.03 14.88
CA TYR A 48 -8.64 -12.63 15.80
C TYR A 48 -8.08 -13.83 16.56
N VAL A 49 -7.37 -14.77 15.88
CA VAL A 49 -6.84 -15.99 16.52
C VAL A 49 -5.65 -15.65 17.42
N PRO A 50 -5.64 -16.02 18.73
CA PRO A 50 -4.58 -15.61 19.64
C PRO A 50 -3.16 -16.03 19.22
N ALA A 51 -2.99 -17.22 18.67
CA ALA A 51 -1.69 -17.70 18.17
C ALA A 51 -1.22 -16.88 16.96
N GLY A 52 -2.11 -16.51 16.05
CA GLY A 52 -1.80 -15.68 14.90
C GLY A 52 -1.46 -14.23 15.31
N ARG A 53 -2.20 -13.67 16.27
CA ARG A 53 -1.88 -12.35 16.86
C ARG A 53 -0.49 -12.35 17.53
N ALA A 54 -0.17 -13.40 18.29
CA ALA A 54 1.15 -13.53 18.90
C ALA A 54 2.26 -13.62 17.84
N ALA A 55 2.05 -14.36 16.76
CA ALA A 55 3.00 -14.44 15.64
C ALA A 55 3.14 -13.10 14.93
N LEU A 56 2.03 -12.39 14.69
CA LEU A 56 2.07 -11.03 14.10
C LEU A 56 2.84 -10.04 14.98
N LEU A 57 2.59 -10.05 16.29
CA LEU A 57 3.30 -9.19 17.23
C LEU A 57 4.80 -9.54 17.30
N ALA A 58 5.17 -10.83 17.28
CA ALA A 58 6.56 -11.25 17.25
C ALA A 58 7.26 -10.77 15.96
N MET A 59 6.58 -10.87 14.81
CA MET A 59 7.10 -10.36 13.54
C MET A 59 7.20 -8.85 13.55
N SER A 60 6.20 -8.13 14.05
CA SER A 60 6.20 -6.68 14.22
C SER A 60 7.37 -6.22 15.10
N ASN A 61 7.60 -6.87 16.24
CA ASN A 61 8.71 -6.58 17.12
C ASN A 61 10.07 -6.87 16.43
N GLY A 62 10.16 -7.92 15.63
CA GLY A 62 11.36 -8.21 14.82
C GLY A 62 11.63 -7.09 13.81
N VAL A 63 10.61 -6.64 13.07
CA VAL A 63 10.75 -5.52 12.12
C VAL A 63 11.07 -4.22 12.85
N ALA A 64 10.43 -3.94 13.99
CA ALA A 64 10.74 -2.77 14.82
C ALA A 64 12.20 -2.77 15.30
N SER A 65 12.72 -3.94 15.69
CA SER A 65 14.15 -4.09 16.05
C SER A 65 15.06 -3.78 14.86
N VAL A 66 14.70 -4.22 13.66
CA VAL A 66 15.46 -3.90 12.44
C VAL A 66 15.39 -2.39 12.15
N ILE A 67 14.25 -1.74 12.32
CA ILE A 67 14.12 -0.27 12.20
C ILE A 67 15.05 0.43 13.20
N ALA A 68 15.14 -0.08 14.43
CA ALA A 68 16.02 0.49 15.46
C ALA A 68 17.50 0.46 15.04
N TYR A 69 17.99 -0.62 14.39
CA TYR A 69 19.33 -0.63 13.82
C TYR A 69 19.51 0.42 12.71
N GLY A 70 18.49 0.70 11.92
CA GLY A 70 18.52 1.79 10.93
C GLY A 70 18.71 3.16 11.59
N ASN A 71 18.15 3.37 12.79
CA ASN A 71 18.29 4.61 13.54
C ASN A 71 19.75 4.86 13.99
N GLU A 72 20.59 3.84 14.15
CA GLU A 72 22.02 4.01 14.42
C GLU A 72 22.71 4.75 13.27
N GLY A 73 22.46 4.32 12.02
CA GLY A 73 23.00 5.00 10.83
C GLY A 73 22.46 6.43 10.69
N ILE A 74 21.18 6.63 10.98
CA ILE A 74 20.53 7.94 10.94
C ILE A 74 21.15 8.88 12.00
N SER A 75 21.35 8.39 13.23
CA SER A 75 21.97 9.14 14.31
C SER A 75 23.43 9.45 14.03
N PHE A 76 24.16 8.56 13.37
CA PHE A 76 25.52 8.80 12.95
C PHE A 76 25.66 9.98 11.95
N ILE A 77 24.71 10.07 11.00
CA ILE A 77 24.75 11.11 9.96
C ILE A 77 24.20 12.44 10.49
N PHE A 78 23.07 12.42 11.21
CA PHE A 78 22.31 13.62 11.58
C PHE A 78 22.53 14.05 13.05
N GLY A 79 23.16 13.23 13.86
CA GLY A 79 23.53 13.55 15.26
C GLY A 79 22.32 14.01 16.08
N GLY A 80 22.51 15.12 16.78
CA GLY A 80 21.50 15.70 17.68
C GLY A 80 20.18 16.11 17.01
N LEU A 81 20.16 16.28 15.67
CA LEU A 81 18.96 16.66 14.93
C LEU A 81 17.88 15.55 14.93
N VAL A 82 18.23 14.34 15.26
CA VAL A 82 17.29 13.22 15.37
C VAL A 82 17.14 12.70 16.81
N SER A 83 17.75 13.39 17.80
CA SER A 83 17.61 13.05 19.20
C SER A 83 16.28 13.52 19.79
N ASP A 84 15.93 12.99 20.98
CA ASP A 84 14.70 13.39 21.70
C ASP A 84 14.76 14.83 22.19
N LYS A 85 15.96 15.43 22.31
CA LYS A 85 16.12 16.86 22.63
C LYS A 85 15.43 17.79 21.62
N MET A 86 15.22 17.35 20.37
CA MET A 86 14.47 18.12 19.38
C MET A 86 13.02 18.34 19.82
N PHE A 87 12.39 17.36 20.49
CA PHE A 87 11.04 17.52 21.03
C PHE A 87 11.01 18.42 22.27
N GLU A 88 12.07 18.43 23.07
CA GLU A 88 12.20 19.35 24.21
C GLU A 88 12.30 20.80 23.74
N VAL A 89 13.04 21.04 22.65
CA VAL A 89 13.29 22.39 22.11
C VAL A 89 12.14 22.92 21.26
N PHE A 90 11.58 22.07 20.38
CA PHE A 90 10.61 22.46 19.35
C PHE A 90 9.21 21.86 19.55
N GLY A 91 8.96 21.12 20.65
CA GLY A 91 7.69 20.42 20.87
C GLY A 91 7.32 19.50 19.69
N GLY A 92 6.09 19.56 19.22
CA GLY A 92 5.63 18.77 18.06
C GLY A 92 6.46 19.01 16.78
N GLY A 93 7.07 20.18 16.61
CA GLY A 93 8.00 20.49 15.52
C GLY A 93 9.34 19.75 15.58
N GLY A 94 9.64 19.06 16.68
CA GLY A 94 10.84 18.22 16.83
C GLY A 94 10.83 16.97 15.94
N PHE A 95 9.70 16.59 15.35
CA PHE A 95 9.61 15.53 14.37
C PHE A 95 9.93 16.04 12.95
N VAL A 96 11.19 15.90 12.53
CA VAL A 96 11.60 16.31 11.18
C VAL A 96 11.50 15.12 10.23
N PHE A 97 10.46 15.10 9.40
CA PHE A 97 10.16 14.02 8.44
C PHE A 97 11.36 13.65 7.56
N ALA A 98 12.04 14.65 7.00
CA ALA A 98 13.17 14.45 6.10
C ALA A 98 14.36 13.73 6.76
N LEU A 99 14.50 13.87 8.09
CA LEU A 99 15.61 13.29 8.84
C LEU A 99 15.25 11.97 9.53
N ARG A 100 13.96 11.74 9.82
CA ARG A 100 13.51 10.55 10.56
C ARG A 100 12.87 9.49 9.67
N VAL A 101 12.13 9.88 8.62
CA VAL A 101 11.36 8.95 7.77
C VAL A 101 12.13 8.61 6.49
N LEU A 102 12.60 9.62 5.74
CA LEU A 102 13.23 9.38 4.44
C LEU A 102 14.49 8.50 4.53
N PRO A 103 15.39 8.64 5.53
CA PRO A 103 16.58 7.80 5.61
C PRO A 103 16.28 6.33 5.95
N VAL A 104 15.15 6.05 6.62
CA VAL A 104 14.71 4.66 6.89
C VAL A 104 14.46 3.91 5.59
N ILE A 105 13.92 4.60 4.56
CA ILE A 105 13.71 4.03 3.22
C ILE A 105 15.04 3.57 2.61
N VAL A 106 16.10 4.35 2.78
CA VAL A 106 17.45 4.02 2.27
C VAL A 106 17.99 2.75 2.92
N PHE A 107 17.91 2.66 4.24
CA PHE A 107 18.36 1.49 4.99
C PHE A 107 17.59 0.21 4.59
N PHE A 108 16.24 0.28 4.56
CA PHE A 108 15.43 -0.88 4.19
C PHE A 108 15.64 -1.31 2.74
N SER A 109 15.81 -0.38 1.81
CA SER A 109 16.12 -0.70 0.41
C SER A 109 17.45 -1.44 0.29
N SER A 110 18.47 -1.00 1.03
CA SER A 110 19.75 -1.68 1.12
C SER A 110 19.62 -3.08 1.70
N LEU A 111 18.92 -3.23 2.82
CA LEU A 111 18.67 -4.53 3.46
C LEU A 111 17.94 -5.50 2.54
N ILE A 112 16.86 -5.06 1.89
CA ILE A 112 16.09 -5.88 0.94
C ILE A 112 16.99 -6.31 -0.22
N ALA A 113 17.83 -5.44 -0.77
CA ALA A 113 18.77 -5.78 -1.84
C ALA A 113 19.77 -6.87 -1.41
N VAL A 114 20.29 -6.79 -0.19
CA VAL A 114 21.14 -7.84 0.41
C VAL A 114 20.40 -9.17 0.53
N LEU A 115 19.16 -9.15 1.05
CA LEU A 115 18.33 -10.36 1.18
C LEU A 115 18.01 -10.99 -0.19
N TYR A 116 17.82 -10.17 -1.23
CA TYR A 116 17.71 -10.65 -2.60
C TYR A 116 19.00 -11.28 -3.10
N TYR A 117 20.15 -10.64 -2.89
CA TYR A 117 21.46 -11.17 -3.29
C TYR A 117 21.75 -12.53 -2.64
N LEU A 118 21.41 -12.68 -1.36
CA LEU A 118 21.56 -13.94 -0.60
C LEU A 118 20.57 -15.04 -0.99
N GLY A 119 19.61 -14.75 -1.87
CA GLY A 119 18.58 -15.72 -2.30
C GLY A 119 17.45 -15.95 -1.29
N ILE A 120 17.48 -15.27 -0.15
CA ILE A 120 16.47 -15.43 0.93
C ILE A 120 15.09 -14.98 0.42
N MET A 121 15.02 -13.81 -0.22
CA MET A 121 13.77 -13.28 -0.75
C MET A 121 13.19 -14.18 -1.83
N GLN A 122 14.03 -14.70 -2.75
CA GLN A 122 13.58 -15.62 -3.80
C GLN A 122 13.01 -16.92 -3.23
N LEU A 123 13.61 -17.43 -2.15
CA LEU A 123 13.10 -18.62 -1.45
C LEU A 123 11.71 -18.36 -0.85
N VAL A 124 11.55 -17.25 -0.12
CA VAL A 124 10.28 -16.85 0.52
C VAL A 124 9.19 -16.66 -0.54
N ILE A 125 9.49 -15.89 -1.62
CA ILE A 125 8.55 -15.63 -2.71
C ILE A 125 8.15 -16.94 -3.41
N ARG A 126 9.08 -17.86 -3.62
CA ARG A 126 8.80 -19.16 -4.24
C ARG A 126 7.89 -20.04 -3.39
N ILE A 127 8.12 -20.09 -2.08
CA ILE A 127 7.31 -20.89 -1.15
C ILE A 127 5.89 -20.34 -1.07
N LEU A 128 5.75 -19.05 -0.76
CA LEU A 128 4.44 -18.41 -0.60
C LEU A 128 3.68 -18.34 -1.93
N GLY A 129 4.36 -17.99 -3.03
CA GLY A 129 3.79 -17.95 -4.38
C GLY A 129 3.37 -19.34 -4.87
N GLY A 130 4.14 -20.37 -4.55
CA GLY A 130 3.78 -21.77 -4.83
C GLY A 130 2.52 -22.20 -4.09
N ALA A 131 2.40 -21.87 -2.80
CA ALA A 131 1.21 -22.14 -2.01
C ALA A 131 -0.03 -21.40 -2.56
N LEU A 132 0.13 -20.12 -2.88
CA LEU A 132 -0.94 -19.30 -3.46
C LEU A 132 -1.41 -19.87 -4.81
N ARG A 133 -0.47 -20.25 -5.69
CA ARG A 133 -0.76 -20.88 -6.99
C ARG A 133 -1.52 -22.19 -6.82
N ALA A 134 -1.13 -23.05 -5.88
CA ALA A 134 -1.76 -24.34 -5.66
C ALA A 134 -3.24 -24.20 -5.31
N VAL A 135 -3.60 -23.17 -4.52
CA VAL A 135 -4.99 -22.92 -4.10
C VAL A 135 -5.78 -22.20 -5.20
N LEU A 136 -5.24 -21.10 -5.74
CA LEU A 136 -5.96 -20.20 -6.65
C LEU A 136 -5.98 -20.66 -8.10
N LYS A 137 -5.05 -21.54 -8.49
CA LYS A 137 -4.85 -21.95 -9.90
C LYS A 137 -4.53 -20.76 -10.84
N THR A 138 -3.98 -19.69 -10.31
CA THR A 138 -3.43 -18.56 -11.08
C THR A 138 -2.13 -19.00 -11.77
N SER A 139 -1.66 -18.22 -12.76
CA SER A 139 -0.39 -18.49 -13.40
C SER A 139 0.79 -18.40 -12.42
N ARG A 140 1.93 -18.96 -12.80
CA ARG A 140 3.15 -18.88 -11.99
C ARG A 140 3.58 -17.44 -11.78
N THR A 141 3.53 -16.65 -12.83
CA THR A 141 3.93 -15.23 -12.84
C THR A 141 3.07 -14.40 -11.90
N GLU A 142 1.75 -14.56 -11.95
CA GLU A 142 0.81 -13.85 -11.05
C GLU A 142 1.04 -14.17 -9.58
N SER A 143 1.19 -15.45 -9.27
CA SER A 143 1.36 -15.90 -7.88
C SER A 143 2.70 -15.44 -7.29
N LEU A 144 3.79 -15.53 -8.08
CA LEU A 144 5.12 -15.06 -7.66
C LEU A 144 5.11 -13.55 -7.43
N LEU A 145 4.51 -12.80 -8.34
CA LEU A 145 4.46 -11.35 -8.24
C LEU A 145 3.57 -10.87 -7.09
N ALA A 146 2.38 -11.45 -6.92
CA ALA A 146 1.51 -11.13 -5.79
C ALA A 146 2.23 -11.32 -4.45
N THR A 147 3.05 -12.37 -4.34
CA THR A 147 3.86 -12.64 -3.15
C THR A 147 5.04 -11.67 -3.03
N ALA A 148 5.71 -11.33 -4.12
CA ALA A 148 6.80 -10.36 -4.12
C ALA A 148 6.32 -8.99 -3.62
N ASN A 149 5.13 -8.58 -4.01
CA ASN A 149 4.51 -7.31 -3.58
C ASN A 149 4.23 -7.21 -2.07
N ILE A 150 4.31 -8.30 -1.30
CA ILE A 150 4.25 -8.23 0.17
C ILE A 150 5.49 -7.50 0.73
N PHE A 151 6.62 -7.61 0.05
CA PHE A 151 7.93 -7.17 0.54
C PHE A 151 8.51 -5.99 -0.23
N VAL A 152 8.23 -5.90 -1.52
CA VAL A 152 8.82 -4.89 -2.42
C VAL A 152 7.74 -4.11 -3.17
N GLY A 153 8.12 -2.94 -3.68
CA GLY A 153 7.20 -2.00 -4.31
C GLY A 153 6.73 -2.40 -5.71
N GLN A 154 5.83 -1.59 -6.23
CA GLN A 154 5.20 -1.77 -7.55
C GLN A 154 6.19 -1.69 -8.73
N THR A 155 7.38 -1.15 -8.53
CA THR A 155 8.45 -1.03 -9.53
C THR A 155 9.48 -2.14 -9.43
N GLU A 156 9.72 -2.68 -8.23
CA GLU A 156 10.70 -3.75 -7.99
C GLU A 156 10.08 -5.14 -8.15
N ALA A 157 8.86 -5.37 -7.66
CA ALA A 157 8.22 -6.68 -7.74
C ALA A 157 8.15 -7.22 -9.18
N PRO A 158 7.83 -6.41 -10.21
CA PRO A 158 7.81 -6.88 -11.59
C PRO A 158 9.15 -7.41 -12.13
N LEU A 159 10.28 -7.04 -11.51
CA LEU A 159 11.59 -7.57 -11.89
C LEU A 159 11.67 -9.08 -11.70
N VAL A 160 10.93 -9.63 -10.72
CA VAL A 160 10.85 -11.09 -10.48
C VAL A 160 10.25 -11.86 -11.67
N VAL A 161 9.39 -11.19 -12.45
CA VAL A 161 8.69 -11.77 -13.61
C VAL A 161 9.02 -11.04 -14.91
N ARG A 162 10.09 -10.22 -14.94
CA ARG A 162 10.49 -9.40 -16.10
C ARG A 162 10.51 -10.16 -17.42
N PRO A 163 11.07 -11.40 -17.51
CA PRO A 163 11.14 -12.14 -18.78
C PRO A 163 9.77 -12.49 -19.39
N TYR A 164 8.72 -12.46 -18.57
CA TYR A 164 7.36 -12.83 -18.99
C TYR A 164 6.49 -11.63 -19.37
N ILE A 165 6.83 -10.39 -18.93
CA ILE A 165 5.95 -9.22 -19.04
C ILE A 165 5.54 -8.94 -20.49
N ALA A 166 6.46 -9.10 -21.44
CA ALA A 166 6.22 -8.84 -22.86
C ALA A 166 5.17 -9.80 -23.48
N THR A 167 5.07 -11.03 -22.98
CA THR A 167 4.21 -12.11 -23.49
C THR A 167 3.01 -12.42 -22.60
N MET A 168 2.88 -11.77 -21.45
CA MET A 168 1.75 -11.93 -20.54
C MET A 168 0.41 -11.70 -21.23
N THR A 169 -0.60 -12.47 -20.84
CA THR A 169 -1.99 -12.16 -21.20
C THR A 169 -2.40 -10.79 -20.66
N ARG A 170 -3.47 -10.22 -21.19
CA ARG A 170 -3.97 -8.94 -20.68
C ARG A 170 -4.43 -9.03 -19.22
N SER A 171 -4.97 -10.18 -18.81
CA SER A 171 -5.37 -10.45 -17.43
C SER A 171 -4.17 -10.59 -16.50
N GLU A 172 -3.09 -11.28 -16.92
CA GLU A 172 -1.86 -11.37 -16.14
C GLU A 172 -1.22 -9.99 -15.93
N LEU A 173 -1.08 -9.20 -17.01
CA LEU A 173 -0.53 -7.84 -16.93
C LEU A 173 -1.36 -6.97 -15.97
N PHE A 174 -2.69 -7.10 -16.03
CA PHE A 174 -3.56 -6.39 -15.12
C PHE A 174 -3.39 -6.84 -13.67
N ALA A 175 -3.21 -8.15 -13.43
CA ALA A 175 -2.92 -8.67 -12.09
C ALA A 175 -1.57 -8.15 -11.54
N VAL A 176 -0.55 -8.02 -12.40
CA VAL A 176 0.73 -7.38 -12.07
C VAL A 176 0.52 -5.94 -11.60
N MET A 177 -0.25 -5.15 -12.36
CA MET A 177 -0.56 -3.76 -12.02
C MET A 177 -1.35 -3.67 -10.70
N CYS A 178 -2.38 -4.49 -10.54
CA CYS A 178 -3.22 -4.50 -9.33
C CYS A 178 -2.45 -4.91 -8.09
N GLY A 179 -1.59 -5.93 -8.17
CA GLY A 179 -0.76 -6.38 -7.05
C GLY A 179 0.16 -5.26 -6.54
N GLY A 180 0.82 -4.55 -7.46
CA GLY A 180 1.68 -3.42 -7.13
C GLY A 180 0.92 -2.24 -6.50
N LEU A 181 -0.31 -1.98 -6.95
CA LEU A 181 -1.15 -0.91 -6.41
C LEU A 181 -1.83 -1.28 -5.08
N ALA A 182 -2.12 -2.55 -4.87
CA ALA A 182 -2.76 -3.03 -3.63
C ALA A 182 -1.81 -3.09 -2.44
N SER A 183 -0.50 -3.12 -2.68
CA SER A 183 0.55 -3.28 -1.67
C SER A 183 1.39 -2.03 -1.48
N VAL A 184 2.27 -2.05 -0.50
CA VAL A 184 3.32 -1.05 -0.26
C VAL A 184 4.69 -1.74 -0.20
N ALA A 185 5.76 -1.02 -0.54
CA ALA A 185 7.11 -1.53 -0.37
C ALA A 185 7.47 -1.63 1.12
N GLY A 186 8.20 -2.67 1.51
CA GLY A 186 8.66 -2.85 2.88
C GLY A 186 9.50 -1.67 3.40
N SER A 187 10.31 -1.05 2.54
CA SER A 187 11.07 0.16 2.86
C SER A 187 10.17 1.35 3.21
N VAL A 188 9.06 1.49 2.50
CA VAL A 188 8.08 2.56 2.71
C VAL A 188 7.20 2.29 3.92
N LEU A 189 6.85 1.02 4.17
CA LEU A 189 6.10 0.56 5.34
C LEU A 189 6.79 0.98 6.65
N ALA A 190 8.13 0.82 6.71
CA ALA A 190 8.90 1.29 7.85
C ALA A 190 8.80 2.81 8.06
N GLY A 191 8.69 3.57 6.96
CA GLY A 191 8.42 5.02 7.01
C GLY A 191 7.07 5.35 7.65
N TYR A 192 6.00 4.63 7.29
CA TYR A 192 4.67 4.85 7.89
C TYR A 192 4.64 4.51 9.39
N ALA A 193 5.37 3.46 9.80
CA ALA A 193 5.51 3.14 11.22
C ALA A 193 6.17 4.29 12.01
N GLN A 194 7.13 5.00 11.42
CA GLN A 194 7.74 6.19 12.04
C GLN A 194 6.76 7.39 12.16
N MET A 195 5.68 7.40 11.37
CA MET A 195 4.60 8.39 11.51
C MET A 195 3.57 8.02 12.59
N GLY A 196 3.79 6.93 13.34
CA GLY A 196 2.90 6.47 14.42
C GLY A 196 1.85 5.45 13.98
N VAL A 197 1.83 5.02 12.72
CA VAL A 197 0.90 3.98 12.27
C VAL A 197 1.31 2.63 12.87
N PRO A 198 0.38 1.89 13.52
CA PRO A 198 0.69 0.60 14.14
C PRO A 198 1.31 -0.38 13.12
N LEU A 199 2.54 -0.83 13.41
CA LEU A 199 3.33 -1.68 12.50
C LEU A 199 2.66 -3.03 12.23
N GLU A 200 1.95 -3.58 13.23
CA GLU A 200 1.16 -4.80 13.08
C GLU A 200 0.05 -4.66 12.03
N TYR A 201 -0.61 -3.51 11.94
CA TYR A 201 -1.65 -3.28 10.92
C TYR A 201 -1.04 -3.16 9.53
N LEU A 202 0.12 -2.51 9.40
CA LEU A 202 0.83 -2.37 8.13
C LEU A 202 1.31 -3.73 7.61
N ILE A 203 1.87 -4.58 8.49
CA ILE A 203 2.31 -5.93 8.13
C ILE A 203 1.10 -6.78 7.74
N ALA A 204 0.04 -6.75 8.54
CA ALA A 204 -1.20 -7.49 8.26
C ALA A 204 -1.78 -7.09 6.89
N ALA A 205 -1.88 -5.79 6.61
CA ALA A 205 -2.36 -5.27 5.34
C ALA A 205 -1.50 -5.73 4.15
N SER A 206 -0.17 -5.77 4.31
CA SER A 206 0.75 -6.24 3.26
C SER A 206 0.53 -7.72 2.91
N PHE A 207 0.32 -8.59 3.90
CA PHE A 207 0.00 -10.00 3.64
C PHE A 207 -1.40 -10.17 3.01
N MET A 208 -2.39 -9.38 3.43
CA MET A 208 -3.74 -9.41 2.88
C MET A 208 -3.80 -8.84 1.46
N ALA A 209 -2.86 -7.97 1.08
CA ALA A 209 -2.79 -7.37 -0.24
C ALA A 209 -2.52 -8.39 -1.36
N ALA A 210 -1.74 -9.43 -1.10
CA ALA A 210 -1.41 -10.45 -2.11
C ALA A 210 -2.65 -11.17 -2.67
N PRO A 211 -3.48 -11.82 -1.85
CA PRO A 211 -4.73 -12.40 -2.34
C PRO A 211 -5.75 -11.33 -2.75
N GLY A 212 -5.80 -10.18 -2.07
CA GLY A 212 -6.72 -9.10 -2.38
C GLY A 212 -6.49 -8.48 -3.76
N GLY A 213 -5.24 -8.24 -4.14
CA GLY A 213 -4.88 -7.74 -5.47
C GLY A 213 -5.30 -8.72 -6.57
N LEU A 214 -5.05 -10.03 -6.39
CA LEU A 214 -5.50 -11.06 -7.31
C LEU A 214 -7.03 -11.19 -7.36
N LEU A 215 -7.71 -11.10 -6.23
CA LEU A 215 -9.16 -11.12 -6.13
C LEU A 215 -9.79 -10.09 -7.07
N PHE A 216 -9.44 -8.82 -6.89
CA PHE A 216 -10.02 -7.73 -7.66
C PHE A 216 -9.52 -7.69 -9.10
N ALA A 217 -8.27 -8.10 -9.35
CA ALA A 217 -7.75 -8.24 -10.70
C ALA A 217 -8.56 -9.24 -11.52
N LYS A 218 -8.82 -10.43 -10.96
CA LYS A 218 -9.52 -11.51 -11.67
C LYS A 218 -11.04 -11.31 -11.76
N ILE A 219 -11.63 -10.38 -11.01
CA ILE A 219 -13.01 -9.93 -11.21
C ILE A 219 -13.08 -8.89 -12.32
N ILE A 220 -12.20 -7.86 -12.29
CA ILE A 220 -12.29 -6.71 -13.20
C ILE A 220 -11.79 -7.05 -14.61
N VAL A 221 -10.67 -7.77 -14.71
CA VAL A 221 -10.13 -8.28 -15.98
C VAL A 221 -9.91 -9.80 -15.85
N PRO A 222 -10.97 -10.61 -15.98
CA PRO A 222 -10.89 -12.06 -15.89
C PRO A 222 -9.98 -12.64 -16.99
N GLU A 223 -9.42 -13.82 -16.73
CA GLU A 223 -8.61 -14.52 -17.71
C GLU A 223 -9.47 -15.12 -18.82
N THR A 224 -9.17 -14.77 -20.05
CA THR A 224 -9.86 -15.24 -21.27
C THR A 224 -8.89 -15.86 -22.26
N GLU A 225 -7.60 -15.79 -21.98
CA GLU A 225 -6.51 -16.31 -22.79
C GLU A 225 -5.82 -17.46 -22.06
N LYS A 226 -4.85 -18.08 -22.67
CA LYS A 226 -4.05 -19.14 -22.04
C LYS A 226 -2.69 -18.55 -21.64
N PRO A 227 -2.41 -18.39 -20.32
CA PRO A 227 -1.11 -17.95 -19.85
C PRO A 227 0.03 -18.84 -20.34
N ASP A 228 1.16 -18.22 -20.71
CA ASP A 228 2.38 -18.93 -21.08
C ASP A 228 3.35 -18.89 -19.89
N ASP A 229 3.53 -20.05 -19.25
CA ASP A 229 4.46 -20.20 -18.13
C ASP A 229 5.94 -20.40 -18.57
N ASN A 230 6.23 -20.39 -19.88
CA ASN A 230 7.59 -20.51 -20.40
C ASN A 230 8.20 -19.12 -20.61
N PRO A 231 9.41 -18.86 -20.06
CA PRO A 231 10.07 -17.57 -20.28
C PRO A 231 10.45 -17.44 -21.77
N ALA A 232 10.23 -16.26 -22.33
CA ALA A 232 10.84 -15.93 -23.62
C ALA A 232 12.37 -16.13 -23.54
N HIS A 233 12.98 -16.71 -24.56
CA HIS A 233 14.40 -17.13 -24.59
C HIS A 233 15.44 -15.99 -24.45
N ASP A 234 15.05 -14.75 -24.24
CA ASP A 234 15.94 -13.61 -24.00
C ASP A 234 16.44 -13.51 -22.55
N SER A 235 16.97 -14.62 -22.02
CA SER A 235 17.58 -14.68 -20.68
C SER A 235 18.92 -13.92 -20.55
N GLN A 236 19.45 -13.35 -21.62
CA GLN A 236 20.75 -12.66 -21.60
C GLN A 236 20.71 -11.30 -20.90
N SER A 237 19.54 -10.66 -20.73
CA SER A 237 19.44 -9.36 -20.03
C SER A 237 19.32 -9.47 -18.50
N ALA A 238 19.00 -10.65 -17.98
CA ALA A 238 18.82 -10.86 -16.53
C ALA A 238 20.16 -10.97 -15.76
N ASP A 239 21.27 -11.29 -16.45
CA ASP A 239 22.58 -11.43 -15.82
C ASP A 239 23.41 -10.15 -15.82
N ALA A 240 23.07 -9.16 -16.64
CA ALA A 240 23.84 -7.91 -16.77
C ALA A 240 23.73 -6.99 -15.55
N ASP A 241 22.66 -7.12 -14.74
CA ASP A 241 22.36 -6.24 -13.61
C ASP A 241 22.58 -6.91 -12.24
N LYS A 242 23.23 -8.08 -12.19
CA LYS A 242 23.49 -8.77 -10.91
C LYS A 242 24.62 -8.10 -10.16
N PRO A 243 24.42 -7.75 -8.85
CA PRO A 243 25.49 -7.24 -8.01
C PRO A 243 26.67 -8.23 -7.94
N ALA A 244 27.89 -7.69 -7.96
CA ALA A 244 29.11 -8.50 -7.96
C ALA A 244 29.33 -9.23 -6.62
N ASN A 245 28.89 -8.63 -5.52
CA ASN A 245 28.99 -9.17 -4.17
C ASN A 245 27.97 -8.53 -3.22
N VAL A 246 27.94 -8.97 -1.95
CA VAL A 246 27.01 -8.47 -0.92
C VAL A 246 27.14 -6.95 -0.70
N LEU A 247 28.36 -6.41 -0.76
CA LEU A 247 28.61 -4.98 -0.53
C LEU A 247 28.10 -4.17 -1.71
N ASP A 248 28.27 -4.65 -2.92
CA ASP A 248 27.72 -4.05 -4.13
C ASP A 248 26.19 -4.08 -4.13
N ALA A 249 25.57 -5.19 -3.69
CA ALA A 249 24.13 -5.27 -3.50
C ALA A 249 23.64 -4.26 -2.46
N ALA A 250 24.31 -4.12 -1.33
CA ALA A 250 23.98 -3.16 -0.29
C ALA A 250 24.08 -1.71 -0.80
N ALA A 251 25.16 -1.38 -1.49
CA ALA A 251 25.41 -0.05 -2.04
C ALA A 251 24.39 0.32 -3.12
N SER A 252 24.10 -0.60 -4.05
CA SER A 252 23.08 -0.41 -5.10
C SER A 252 21.69 -0.25 -4.50
N GLY A 253 21.34 -1.05 -3.49
CA GLY A 253 20.08 -0.93 -2.76
C GLY A 253 19.99 0.42 -2.02
N ALA A 254 21.06 0.89 -1.39
CA ALA A 254 21.11 2.19 -0.74
C ALA A 254 20.92 3.34 -1.75
N ALA A 255 21.58 3.26 -2.91
CA ALA A 255 21.43 4.26 -3.98
C ALA A 255 20.00 4.33 -4.50
N SER A 256 19.37 3.17 -4.75
CA SER A 256 17.96 3.07 -5.16
C SER A 256 17.02 3.62 -4.08
N GLY A 257 17.27 3.28 -2.82
CA GLY A 257 16.53 3.79 -1.67
C GLY A 257 16.66 5.31 -1.50
N MET A 258 17.85 5.87 -1.75
CA MET A 258 18.07 7.32 -1.74
C MET A 258 17.27 8.01 -2.85
N GLN A 259 17.27 7.46 -4.06
CA GLN A 259 16.47 8.00 -5.17
C GLN A 259 14.96 7.97 -4.82
N LEU A 260 14.48 6.87 -4.23
CA LEU A 260 13.11 6.76 -3.75
C LEU A 260 12.80 7.80 -2.67
N ALA A 261 13.67 7.95 -1.67
CA ALA A 261 13.51 8.94 -0.60
C ALA A 261 13.46 10.37 -1.13
N LEU A 262 14.35 10.72 -2.07
CA LEU A 262 14.35 12.04 -2.73
C LEU A 262 13.05 12.29 -3.51
N ASN A 263 12.59 11.30 -4.26
CA ASN A 263 11.32 11.40 -5.01
C ASN A 263 10.13 11.59 -4.07
N VAL A 264 10.07 10.82 -2.96
CA VAL A 264 9.02 10.95 -1.93
C VAL A 264 9.07 12.35 -1.31
N GLY A 265 10.26 12.80 -0.89
CA GLY A 265 10.43 14.14 -0.31
C GLY A 265 10.01 15.27 -1.26
N ALA A 266 10.42 15.20 -2.52
CA ALA A 266 10.05 16.17 -3.55
C ALA A 266 8.54 16.19 -3.82
N MET A 267 7.91 15.01 -3.93
CA MET A 267 6.47 14.88 -4.13
C MET A 267 5.69 15.44 -2.93
N LEU A 268 6.10 15.10 -1.71
CA LEU A 268 5.43 15.61 -0.51
C LEU A 268 5.51 17.14 -0.42
N LEU A 269 6.70 17.70 -0.64
CA LEU A 269 6.87 19.16 -0.63
C LEU A 269 5.95 19.82 -1.67
N ALA A 270 5.95 19.32 -2.90
CA ALA A 270 5.14 19.89 -3.98
C ALA A 270 3.63 19.75 -3.71
N PHE A 271 3.17 18.55 -3.35
CA PHE A 271 1.74 18.30 -3.17
C PHE A 271 1.18 18.99 -1.92
N ILE A 272 1.93 19.05 -0.81
CA ILE A 272 1.47 19.78 0.38
C ILE A 272 1.32 21.27 0.06
N ALA A 273 2.29 21.86 -0.67
CA ALA A 273 2.20 23.25 -1.07
C ALA A 273 1.03 23.52 -2.05
N LEU A 274 0.79 22.61 -3.02
CA LEU A 274 -0.33 22.71 -3.94
C LEU A 274 -1.69 22.54 -3.23
N ILE A 275 -1.78 21.64 -2.25
CA ILE A 275 -2.98 21.47 -1.43
C ILE A 275 -3.24 22.72 -0.59
N ALA A 276 -2.20 23.31 0.01
CA ALA A 276 -2.33 24.55 0.76
C ALA A 276 -2.83 25.70 -0.13
N LEU A 277 -2.28 25.82 -1.35
CA LEU A 277 -2.76 26.79 -2.34
C LEU A 277 -4.23 26.53 -2.73
N LEU A 278 -4.60 25.28 -3.01
CA LEU A 278 -5.97 24.90 -3.34
C LEU A 278 -6.92 25.20 -2.17
N ASN A 279 -6.53 24.86 -0.96
CA ASN A 279 -7.33 25.17 0.24
C ASN A 279 -7.48 26.68 0.45
N GLY A 280 -6.46 27.48 0.17
CA GLY A 280 -6.57 28.94 0.17
C GLY A 280 -7.59 29.46 -0.84
N ILE A 281 -7.62 28.90 -2.05
CA ILE A 281 -8.61 29.23 -3.08
C ILE A 281 -10.01 28.80 -2.62
N LEU A 282 -10.15 27.54 -2.14
CA LEU A 282 -11.45 27.00 -1.68
C LEU A 282 -12.00 27.81 -0.49
N SER A 283 -11.16 28.17 0.49
CA SER A 283 -11.54 29.03 1.61
C SER A 283 -11.98 30.41 1.15
N GLY A 284 -11.27 31.01 0.16
CA GLY A 284 -11.65 32.30 -0.43
C GLY A 284 -13.01 32.26 -1.12
N VAL A 285 -13.24 31.24 -1.96
CA VAL A 285 -14.53 31.02 -2.63
C VAL A 285 -15.61 30.67 -1.60
N GLY A 286 -15.31 29.80 -0.64
CA GLY A 286 -16.22 29.44 0.46
C GLY A 286 -16.67 30.63 1.27
N GLY A 287 -15.75 31.60 1.51
CA GLY A 287 -16.06 32.86 2.22
C GLY A 287 -17.16 33.69 1.53
N TRP A 288 -17.29 33.62 0.21
CA TRP A 288 -18.39 34.29 -0.51
C TRP A 288 -19.77 33.68 -0.20
N PHE A 289 -19.78 32.40 0.27
CA PHE A 289 -20.99 31.66 0.62
C PHE A 289 -21.12 31.43 2.15
N ASN A 290 -20.36 32.16 2.99
CA ASN A 290 -20.27 32.00 4.44
C ASN A 290 -19.73 30.61 4.91
N HIS A 291 -18.86 29.99 4.11
CA HIS A 291 -18.17 28.73 4.40
C HIS A 291 -16.66 28.87 4.22
N PRO A 292 -15.97 29.73 5.02
CA PRO A 292 -14.53 29.95 4.90
C PRO A 292 -13.69 28.70 5.30
N GLU A 293 -14.30 27.72 5.96
CA GLU A 293 -13.69 26.44 6.35
C GLU A 293 -13.57 25.45 5.19
N LEU A 294 -14.11 25.77 4.00
CA LEU A 294 -14.10 24.88 2.86
C LEU A 294 -12.68 24.49 2.45
N SER A 295 -12.40 23.18 2.41
CA SER A 295 -11.11 22.62 2.11
C SER A 295 -11.22 21.38 1.22
N LEU A 296 -10.12 21.00 0.57
CA LEU A 296 -10.05 19.75 -0.21
C LEU A 296 -10.40 18.55 0.67
N GLN A 297 -9.87 18.51 1.90
CA GLN A 297 -10.12 17.44 2.86
C GLN A 297 -11.61 17.30 3.19
N MET A 298 -12.31 18.41 3.36
CA MET A 298 -13.75 18.44 3.64
C MET A 298 -14.54 17.92 2.44
N ILE A 299 -14.21 18.37 1.23
CA ILE A 299 -14.87 17.93 -0.01
C ILE A 299 -14.67 16.42 -0.20
N LEU A 300 -13.44 15.93 -0.05
CA LEU A 300 -13.12 14.51 -0.15
C LEU A 300 -13.83 13.71 0.95
N GLY A 301 -13.91 14.26 2.16
CA GLY A 301 -14.68 13.69 3.26
C GLY A 301 -16.14 13.48 2.88
N TRP A 302 -16.79 14.46 2.33
CA TRP A 302 -18.22 14.36 1.90
C TRP A 302 -18.40 13.33 0.77
N ILE A 303 -17.52 13.33 -0.24
CA ILE A 303 -17.61 12.41 -1.38
C ILE A 303 -17.41 10.96 -0.95
N PHE A 304 -16.44 10.71 -0.06
CA PHE A 304 -16.05 9.35 0.32
C PHE A 304 -16.67 8.85 1.63
N SER A 305 -17.44 9.70 2.38
CA SER A 305 -18.12 9.24 3.59
C SER A 305 -19.10 8.07 3.36
N PRO A 306 -19.87 7.99 2.26
CA PRO A 306 -20.70 6.81 2.05
C PRO A 306 -19.87 5.53 1.89
N LEU A 307 -18.72 5.63 1.22
CA LEU A 307 -17.81 4.49 1.06
C LEU A 307 -17.17 4.10 2.39
N ALA A 308 -16.73 5.09 3.20
CA ALA A 308 -16.20 4.85 4.54
C ALA A 308 -17.24 4.17 5.45
N TRP A 309 -18.48 4.62 5.39
CA TRP A 309 -19.57 3.99 6.14
C TRP A 309 -19.84 2.54 5.69
N VAL A 310 -19.87 2.29 4.40
CA VAL A 310 -20.09 0.95 3.84
C VAL A 310 -19.01 -0.04 4.28
N ILE A 311 -17.76 0.39 4.42
CA ILE A 311 -16.66 -0.49 4.89
C ILE A 311 -16.62 -0.67 6.42
N GLY A 312 -17.59 -0.12 7.17
CA GLY A 312 -17.78 -0.39 8.59
C GLY A 312 -17.45 0.78 9.52
N VAL A 313 -17.09 1.95 9.01
CA VAL A 313 -16.88 3.16 9.82
C VAL A 313 -18.22 3.70 10.33
N PRO A 314 -18.38 4.06 11.63
CA PRO A 314 -19.56 4.74 12.12
C PRO A 314 -19.85 6.03 11.36
N TRP A 315 -21.14 6.32 11.09
CA TRP A 315 -21.51 7.47 10.23
C TRP A 315 -20.95 8.81 10.73
N HIS A 316 -20.92 9.02 12.05
CA HIS A 316 -20.39 10.26 12.62
C HIS A 316 -18.87 10.44 12.48
N GLU A 317 -18.13 9.36 12.16
CA GLU A 317 -16.69 9.37 11.87
C GLU A 317 -16.41 9.21 10.37
N ALA A 318 -17.45 8.92 9.56
CA ALA A 318 -17.31 8.58 8.16
C ALA A 318 -16.72 9.71 7.31
N THR A 319 -16.96 10.97 7.66
CA THR A 319 -16.39 12.12 6.95
C THR A 319 -14.89 12.21 7.15
N VAL A 320 -14.39 11.93 8.36
CA VAL A 320 -12.94 11.90 8.65
C VAL A 320 -12.29 10.75 7.89
N ALA A 321 -12.82 9.53 7.99
CA ALA A 321 -12.28 8.37 7.28
C ALA A 321 -12.38 8.54 5.76
N GLY A 322 -13.48 9.08 5.25
CA GLY A 322 -13.69 9.40 3.84
C GLY A 322 -12.68 10.41 3.32
N SER A 323 -12.33 11.42 4.13
CA SER A 323 -11.27 12.38 3.79
C SER A 323 -9.93 11.68 3.53
N PHE A 324 -9.52 10.75 4.38
CA PHE A 324 -8.27 10.01 4.20
C PHE A 324 -8.30 9.07 2.99
N ILE A 325 -9.42 8.36 2.75
CA ILE A 325 -9.60 7.53 1.56
C ILE A 325 -9.48 8.40 0.29
N GLY A 326 -10.11 9.57 0.30
CA GLY A 326 -10.05 10.52 -0.80
C GLY A 326 -8.65 11.10 -1.02
N GLN A 327 -7.96 11.50 0.05
CA GLN A 327 -6.58 12.00 -0.01
C GLN A 327 -5.64 10.94 -0.60
N LYS A 328 -5.76 9.68 -0.15
CA LYS A 328 -4.99 8.58 -0.73
C LYS A 328 -5.21 8.45 -2.23
N LEU A 329 -6.46 8.40 -2.66
CA LEU A 329 -6.84 8.14 -4.06
C LEU A 329 -6.41 9.28 -5.00
N ILE A 330 -6.66 10.53 -4.59
CA ILE A 330 -6.43 11.72 -5.42
C ILE A 330 -4.99 12.19 -5.36
N ILE A 331 -4.37 12.13 -4.18
CA ILE A 331 -3.01 12.61 -3.93
C ILE A 331 -2.06 11.41 -3.87
N ASN A 332 -1.85 10.86 -2.67
CA ASN A 332 -1.15 9.61 -2.38
C ASN A 332 -1.33 9.20 -0.91
N GLU A 333 -0.91 7.99 -0.58
CA GLU A 333 -0.98 7.42 0.76
C GLU A 333 -0.02 8.09 1.75
N PHE A 334 1.12 8.63 1.31
CA PHE A 334 2.05 9.35 2.21
C PHE A 334 1.42 10.59 2.81
N VAL A 335 0.78 11.43 1.98
CA VAL A 335 0.06 12.63 2.44
C VAL A 335 -1.08 12.22 3.37
N ALA A 336 -1.83 11.17 3.02
CA ALA A 336 -2.92 10.68 3.83
C ALA A 336 -2.41 10.18 5.20
N TYR A 337 -1.36 9.37 5.25
CA TYR A 337 -0.78 8.89 6.51
C TYR A 337 -0.15 10.01 7.36
N MET A 338 0.49 10.98 6.73
CA MET A 338 1.05 12.12 7.46
C MET A 338 -0.04 12.93 8.16
N ASN A 339 -1.15 13.21 7.47
CA ASN A 339 -2.30 13.88 8.07
C ASN A 339 -3.00 12.98 9.10
N PHE A 340 -3.05 11.68 8.86
CA PHE A 340 -3.63 10.70 9.77
C PHE A 340 -2.83 10.55 11.06
N GLY A 341 -1.52 10.75 11.03
CA GLY A 341 -0.65 10.71 12.22
C GLY A 341 -1.12 11.64 13.33
N GLU A 342 -1.74 12.77 12.99
CA GLU A 342 -2.31 13.69 13.99
C GLU A 342 -3.48 13.06 14.77
N TYR A 343 -4.24 12.16 14.15
CA TYR A 343 -5.36 11.44 14.76
C TYR A 343 -4.93 10.20 15.57
N LEU A 344 -3.66 9.79 15.44
CA LEU A 344 -3.09 8.66 16.19
C LEU A 344 -2.50 9.08 17.54
N LYS A 345 -2.40 10.37 17.80
CA LYS A 345 -1.98 10.94 19.08
C LYS A 345 -3.01 10.65 20.19
N ALA A 346 -2.67 10.96 21.43
CA ALA A 346 -3.61 10.86 22.53
C ALA A 346 -4.87 11.70 22.27
N ASP A 347 -6.04 11.20 22.66
CA ASP A 347 -7.34 11.85 22.36
C ASP A 347 -7.40 13.30 22.87
N ALA A 348 -6.74 13.60 24.00
CA ALA A 348 -6.64 14.96 24.53
C ALA A 348 -5.85 15.90 23.60
N GLU A 349 -4.81 15.40 22.95
CA GLU A 349 -4.00 16.17 21.98
C GLU A 349 -4.77 16.39 20.68
N VAL A 350 -5.48 15.35 20.21
CA VAL A 350 -6.36 15.42 19.03
C VAL A 350 -7.43 16.49 19.24
N ALA A 351 -8.10 16.46 20.38
CA ALA A 351 -9.12 17.45 20.74
C ALA A 351 -8.54 18.87 20.90
N ALA A 352 -7.35 19.00 21.50
CA ALA A 352 -6.67 20.29 21.65
C ALA A 352 -6.26 20.90 20.30
N ALA A 353 -6.00 20.07 19.28
CA ALA A 353 -5.75 20.49 17.91
C ALA A 353 -7.04 20.88 17.14
N GLY A 354 -8.21 20.79 17.77
CA GLY A 354 -9.51 21.07 17.14
C GLY A 354 -9.96 19.97 16.17
N LEU A 355 -9.35 18.78 16.24
CA LEU A 355 -9.69 17.64 15.42
C LEU A 355 -10.76 16.77 16.10
N GLN A 356 -11.56 16.07 15.30
CA GLN A 356 -12.52 15.10 15.81
C GLN A 356 -11.78 13.86 16.33
N VAL A 357 -12.00 13.51 17.60
CA VAL A 357 -11.54 12.23 18.14
C VAL A 357 -12.33 11.09 17.47
N ILE A 358 -11.63 10.10 16.94
CA ILE A 358 -12.20 8.92 16.29
C ILE A 358 -11.85 7.65 17.08
N SER A 359 -12.72 6.66 17.00
CA SER A 359 -12.56 5.38 17.71
C SER A 359 -11.36 4.60 17.22
N ASP A 360 -10.78 3.73 18.06
CA ASP A 360 -9.68 2.84 17.69
C ASP A 360 -10.08 1.89 16.55
N HIS A 361 -11.34 1.49 16.48
CA HIS A 361 -11.90 0.74 15.37
C HIS A 361 -11.77 1.50 14.05
N THR A 362 -12.12 2.78 14.02
CA THR A 362 -11.98 3.63 12.83
C THR A 362 -10.51 3.91 12.51
N LYS A 363 -9.66 4.13 13.53
CA LYS A 363 -8.19 4.24 13.34
C LYS A 363 -7.62 3.00 12.66
N ALA A 364 -8.05 1.80 13.07
CA ALA A 364 -7.63 0.56 12.44
C ALA A 364 -8.10 0.46 10.98
N ILE A 365 -9.39 0.70 10.69
CA ILE A 365 -9.93 0.68 9.32
C ILE A 365 -9.16 1.64 8.41
N ILE A 366 -8.89 2.87 8.86
CA ILE A 366 -8.11 3.86 8.10
C ILE A 366 -6.70 3.33 7.84
N SER A 367 -6.02 2.78 8.88
CA SER A 367 -4.67 2.23 8.74
C SER A 367 -4.57 1.19 7.63
N PHE A 368 -5.53 0.26 7.54
CA PHE A 368 -5.60 -0.73 6.48
C PHE A 368 -5.99 -0.13 5.12
N ALA A 369 -6.97 0.77 5.10
CA ALA A 369 -7.45 1.39 3.87
C ALA A 369 -6.36 2.20 3.16
N LEU A 370 -5.47 2.83 3.91
CA LEU A 370 -4.37 3.62 3.36
C LEU A 370 -3.18 2.76 2.89
N CYS A 371 -3.05 1.52 3.36
CA CYS A 371 -1.89 0.66 3.09
C CYS A 371 -1.91 0.10 1.65
N GLY A 372 -1.51 0.93 0.68
CA GLY A 372 -1.39 0.55 -0.72
C GLY A 372 -1.14 1.75 -1.63
N PHE A 373 -0.42 1.52 -2.71
CA PHE A 373 -0.04 2.54 -3.71
C PHE A 373 -1.16 2.90 -4.70
N ALA A 374 -2.41 2.51 -4.43
CA ALA A 374 -3.55 2.78 -5.32
C ALA A 374 -3.94 4.26 -5.28
N ASN A 375 -3.32 5.07 -6.13
CA ASN A 375 -3.61 6.48 -6.35
C ASN A 375 -3.43 6.85 -7.83
N LEU A 376 -3.90 8.04 -8.23
CA LEU A 376 -3.85 8.47 -9.63
C LEU A 376 -2.42 8.65 -10.15
N SER A 377 -1.49 9.11 -9.31
CA SER A 377 -0.09 9.31 -9.72
C SER A 377 0.64 8.00 -9.99
N SER A 378 0.22 6.91 -9.35
CA SER A 378 0.79 5.58 -9.56
C SER A 378 0.57 5.04 -10.97
N ILE A 379 -0.38 5.56 -11.74
CA ILE A 379 -0.55 5.22 -13.16
C ILE A 379 0.71 5.61 -13.95
N ALA A 380 1.24 6.81 -13.68
CA ALA A 380 2.47 7.28 -14.34
C ALA A 380 3.68 6.42 -13.91
N ILE A 381 3.73 5.99 -12.63
CA ILE A 381 4.78 5.11 -12.11
C ILE A 381 4.73 3.74 -12.82
N LEU A 382 3.54 3.16 -12.99
CA LEU A 382 3.36 1.89 -13.72
C LEU A 382 3.75 2.02 -15.20
N ILE A 383 3.37 3.12 -15.86
CA ILE A 383 3.75 3.38 -17.26
C ILE A 383 5.27 3.53 -17.39
N GLY A 384 5.92 4.20 -16.44
CA GLY A 384 7.38 4.35 -16.40
C GLY A 384 8.09 3.03 -16.09
N GLY A 385 7.68 2.32 -15.04
CA GLY A 385 8.29 1.09 -14.56
C GLY A 385 8.03 -0.09 -15.50
N LEU A 386 6.78 -0.56 -15.57
CA LEU A 386 6.40 -1.70 -16.42
C LEU A 386 6.57 -1.40 -17.91
N GLY A 387 6.20 -0.20 -18.35
CA GLY A 387 6.37 0.22 -19.74
C GLY A 387 7.84 0.36 -20.15
N GLY A 388 8.74 0.64 -19.21
CA GLY A 388 10.19 0.60 -19.42
C GLY A 388 10.73 -0.82 -19.58
N MET A 389 10.17 -1.79 -18.83
CA MET A 389 10.54 -3.20 -18.93
C MET A 389 9.98 -3.89 -20.19
N ALA A 390 8.80 -3.49 -20.65
CA ALA A 390 8.13 -4.03 -21.82
C ALA A 390 7.49 -2.90 -22.66
N PRO A 391 8.26 -2.22 -23.52
CA PRO A 391 7.79 -1.07 -24.30
C PRO A 391 6.59 -1.40 -25.21
N ASN A 392 6.50 -2.65 -25.69
CA ASN A 392 5.38 -3.14 -26.50
C ASN A 392 4.05 -3.21 -25.71
N ARG A 393 4.07 -3.21 -24.38
CA ARG A 393 2.89 -3.26 -23.51
C ARG A 393 2.49 -1.91 -22.93
N ARG A 394 3.24 -0.83 -23.23
CA ARG A 394 3.02 0.51 -22.68
C ARG A 394 1.60 1.04 -22.91
N GLN A 395 1.01 0.76 -24.07
CA GLN A 395 -0.35 1.17 -24.39
C GLN A 395 -1.40 0.42 -23.56
N ASP A 396 -1.22 -0.90 -23.36
CA ASP A 396 -2.08 -1.71 -22.49
C ASP A 396 -2.06 -1.19 -21.06
N ILE A 397 -0.86 -0.90 -20.52
CA ILE A 397 -0.66 -0.36 -19.17
C ILE A 397 -1.40 0.97 -19.01
N ALA A 398 -1.29 1.87 -19.98
CA ALA A 398 -1.97 3.16 -19.94
C ALA A 398 -3.52 3.00 -19.96
N GLN A 399 -4.04 2.12 -20.82
CA GLN A 399 -5.49 1.85 -20.91
C GLN A 399 -6.07 1.19 -19.66
N LEU A 400 -5.29 0.35 -18.99
CA LEU A 400 -5.71 -0.37 -17.79
C LEU A 400 -5.50 0.42 -16.50
N GLY A 401 -4.74 1.52 -16.53
CA GLY A 401 -4.28 2.25 -15.37
C GLY A 401 -5.39 2.64 -14.38
N LEU A 402 -6.45 3.29 -14.83
CA LEU A 402 -7.57 3.69 -13.96
C LEU A 402 -8.29 2.48 -13.34
N ARG A 403 -8.45 1.41 -14.10
CA ARG A 403 -9.06 0.17 -13.58
C ARG A 403 -8.15 -0.50 -12.56
N ALA A 404 -6.84 -0.44 -12.75
CA ALA A 404 -5.87 -0.98 -11.81
C ALA A 404 -5.86 -0.19 -10.49
N VAL A 405 -5.97 1.16 -10.55
CA VAL A 405 -6.16 2.00 -9.36
C VAL A 405 -7.45 1.63 -8.62
N ALA A 406 -8.55 1.46 -9.34
CA ALA A 406 -9.82 1.02 -8.76
C ALA A 406 -9.68 -0.37 -8.10
N ALA A 407 -9.05 -1.35 -8.76
CA ALA A 407 -8.81 -2.68 -8.23
C ALA A 407 -7.94 -2.67 -6.96
N GLY A 408 -6.83 -1.92 -6.97
CA GLY A 408 -5.96 -1.76 -5.81
C GLY A 408 -6.67 -1.08 -4.64
N THR A 409 -7.47 -0.03 -4.91
CA THR A 409 -8.29 0.64 -3.91
C THR A 409 -9.31 -0.33 -3.29
N LEU A 410 -10.04 -1.08 -4.10
CA LEU A 410 -11.01 -2.07 -3.62
C LEU A 410 -10.33 -3.17 -2.79
N SER A 411 -9.10 -3.58 -3.14
CA SER A 411 -8.30 -4.53 -2.36
C SER A 411 -7.96 -3.98 -0.98
N ASN A 412 -7.51 -2.73 -0.89
CA ASN A 412 -7.18 -2.10 0.38
C ASN A 412 -8.44 -1.89 1.24
N LEU A 413 -9.56 -1.45 0.65
CA LEU A 413 -10.83 -1.29 1.35
C LEU A 413 -11.39 -2.65 1.82
N MET A 414 -11.21 -3.73 1.06
CA MET A 414 -11.57 -5.08 1.48
C MET A 414 -10.75 -5.51 2.70
N SER A 415 -9.43 -5.29 2.69
CA SER A 415 -8.56 -5.56 3.84
C SER A 415 -9.01 -4.76 5.07
N ALA A 416 -9.32 -3.47 4.89
CA ALA A 416 -9.82 -2.59 5.95
C ALA A 416 -11.17 -3.08 6.52
N THR A 417 -12.09 -3.49 5.65
CA THR A 417 -13.39 -4.04 6.04
C THR A 417 -13.25 -5.33 6.84
N ILE A 418 -12.40 -6.24 6.37
CA ILE A 418 -12.09 -7.51 7.06
C ILE A 418 -11.49 -7.23 8.43
N ALA A 419 -10.51 -6.31 8.50
CA ALA A 419 -9.88 -5.92 9.76
C ALA A 419 -10.92 -5.32 10.73
N GLY A 420 -11.77 -4.41 10.26
CA GLY A 420 -12.84 -3.84 11.05
C GLY A 420 -13.80 -4.89 11.64
N VAL A 421 -14.15 -5.91 10.85
CA VAL A 421 -15.00 -7.02 11.33
C VAL A 421 -14.31 -7.81 12.44
N PHE A 422 -13.04 -8.23 12.26
CA PHE A 422 -12.35 -9.06 13.25
C PHE A 422 -11.93 -8.30 14.50
N LEU A 423 -11.69 -7.00 14.40
CA LEU A 423 -11.39 -6.15 15.56
C LEU A 423 -12.65 -5.75 16.35
N ALA A 424 -13.85 -5.94 15.78
CA ALA A 424 -15.13 -5.71 16.45
C ALA A 424 -15.72 -6.98 17.09
N LEU A 425 -15.10 -8.16 16.87
CA LEU A 425 -15.44 -9.45 17.50
C LEU A 425 -14.71 -9.63 18.82
#